data_c40c9844db7c88514e49030a21ec1440
#
_entry.id   c40c9844db7c88514e49030a21ec1440
#
_cell.length_a   1.000
_cell.length_b   1.000
_cell.length_c   1.000
_cell.angle_alpha   90.00
_cell.angle_beta   90.00
_cell.angle_gamma   90.00
#
_symmetry.space_group_name_H-M   'P 1'
#
loop_
_entity.id
_entity.type
_entity.pdbx_description
1 polymer ?
#
loop_
_entity_poly.entity_id
_entity_poly.type
_entity_poly.pdbx_seq_one_letter_code
_entity_poly.pdbx_strand_id
1 'polypeptide(L)'
;EKFKSEIYSGEELEQLFKAIQGDPSEFGVIMAAFYGLRRSEVVGLKWDAIDFENKKISIQHTVVTAKVNGTLTEIARDKTKTKSSCRTLPLIPACEQMLNKMKKEQEQNRKVCGKSYCTDYLDYIYVDPMGKRIRPDFLSQHFPDFLVAHQMKRIRFHDLRHSCASLLYANGVSLKEIQ
;
A
#
# COMPACT_ATOMS: atom_id res chain seq x y z
N GLU A 1 -17.21 -19.73 -12.45
CA GLU A 1 -18.00 -18.63 -11.85
C GLU A 1 -17.22 -17.31 -12.02
N LYS A 2 -17.85 -16.29 -12.60
CA LYS A 2 -17.28 -14.95 -12.65
C LYS A 2 -17.25 -14.39 -11.24
N PHE A 3 -16.07 -14.14 -10.70
CA PHE A 3 -15.89 -13.47 -9.40
C PHE A 3 -16.59 -12.10 -9.45
N LYS A 4 -17.64 -11.93 -8.65
CA LYS A 4 -18.24 -10.61 -8.44
C LYS A 4 -17.33 -9.84 -7.48
N SER A 5 -16.82 -8.70 -7.92
CA SER A 5 -16.07 -7.78 -7.06
C SER A 5 -17.01 -7.32 -5.95
N GLU A 6 -16.72 -7.73 -4.72
CA GLU A 6 -17.46 -7.28 -3.55
C GLU A 6 -16.77 -6.06 -2.96
N ILE A 7 -17.54 -5.04 -2.64
CA ILE A 7 -17.06 -3.77 -2.11
C ILE A 7 -17.38 -3.75 -0.61
N TYR A 8 -16.44 -3.29 0.19
CA TYR A 8 -16.65 -3.07 1.63
C TYR A 8 -17.45 -1.76 1.85
N SER A 9 -18.41 -1.82 2.76
CA SER A 9 -19.08 -0.63 3.29
C SER A 9 -18.14 0.17 4.20
N GLY A 10 -18.55 1.39 4.60
CA GLY A 10 -17.81 2.18 5.58
C GLY A 10 -17.62 1.46 6.92
N GLU A 11 -18.65 0.79 7.40
CA GLU A 11 -18.60 0.01 8.65
C GLU A 11 -17.67 -1.20 8.54
N GLU A 12 -17.71 -1.93 7.42
CA GLU A 12 -16.78 -3.04 7.14
C GLU A 12 -15.32 -2.56 7.07
N LEU A 13 -15.07 -1.38 6.50
CA LEU A 13 -13.74 -0.78 6.48
C LEU A 13 -13.27 -0.35 7.89
N GLU A 14 -14.12 0.20 8.72
CA GLU A 14 -13.76 0.53 10.11
C GLU A 14 -13.41 -0.72 10.92
N GLN A 15 -14.15 -1.81 10.74
CA GLN A 15 -13.83 -3.10 11.35
C GLN A 15 -12.49 -3.63 10.86
N LEU A 16 -12.23 -3.54 9.55
CA LEU A 16 -10.96 -3.94 8.95
C LEU A 16 -9.80 -3.14 9.54
N PHE A 17 -9.91 -1.80 9.63
CA PHE A 17 -8.85 -0.96 10.16
C PHE A 17 -8.54 -1.23 11.63
N LYS A 18 -9.52 -1.65 12.42
CA LYS A 18 -9.29 -2.09 13.80
C LYS A 18 -8.60 -3.45 13.87
N ALA A 19 -9.01 -4.38 13.03
CA ALA A 19 -8.48 -5.75 13.03
C ALA A 19 -7.05 -5.83 12.46
N ILE A 20 -6.70 -5.01 11.45
CA ILE A 20 -5.44 -5.08 10.72
C ILE A 20 -4.25 -4.47 11.48
N GLN A 21 -4.49 -3.80 12.61
CA GLN A 21 -3.43 -3.14 13.38
C GLN A 21 -2.34 -4.13 13.80
N GLY A 22 -1.09 -3.81 13.46
CA GLY A 22 0.06 -4.65 13.74
C GLY A 22 0.28 -5.81 12.77
N ASP A 23 -0.64 -6.05 11.83
CA ASP A 23 -0.43 -7.04 10.78
C ASP A 23 0.58 -6.54 9.73
N PRO A 24 1.45 -7.40 9.18
CA PRO A 24 2.39 -6.99 8.12
C PRO A 24 1.74 -6.35 6.88
N SER A 25 0.46 -6.59 6.62
CA SER A 25 -0.27 -5.97 5.50
C SER A 25 -0.95 -4.63 5.85
N GLU A 26 -0.90 -4.18 7.11
CA GLU A 26 -1.57 -2.96 7.58
C GLU A 26 -1.29 -1.75 6.70
N PHE A 27 -0.02 -1.45 6.45
CA PHE A 27 0.37 -0.33 5.59
C PHE A 27 -0.25 -0.43 4.20
N GLY A 28 -0.16 -1.61 3.58
CA GLY A 28 -0.72 -1.85 2.25
C GLY A 28 -2.22 -1.64 2.19
N VAL A 29 -2.95 -2.18 3.18
CA VAL A 29 -4.41 -2.08 3.30
C VAL A 29 -4.84 -0.63 3.47
N ILE A 30 -4.19 0.13 4.37
CA ILE A 30 -4.50 1.54 4.60
C ILE A 30 -4.27 2.38 3.34
N MET A 31 -3.12 2.20 2.66
CA MET A 31 -2.82 2.95 1.45
C MET A 31 -3.78 2.62 0.29
N ALA A 32 -4.20 1.37 0.16
CA ALA A 32 -5.19 0.97 -0.84
C ALA A 32 -6.60 1.49 -0.52
N ALA A 33 -7.01 1.42 0.75
CA ALA A 33 -8.35 1.81 1.17
C ALA A 33 -8.57 3.32 1.22
N PHE A 34 -7.58 4.11 1.71
CA PHE A 34 -7.71 5.56 1.80
C PHE A 34 -7.37 6.29 0.51
N TYR A 35 -6.31 5.85 -0.18
CA TYR A 35 -5.79 6.56 -1.34
C TYR A 35 -6.07 5.85 -2.66
N GLY A 36 -6.70 4.68 -2.62
CA GLY A 36 -6.94 3.88 -3.82
C GLY A 36 -5.66 3.46 -4.54
N LEU A 37 -4.54 3.28 -3.83
CA LEU A 37 -3.29 2.89 -4.45
C LEU A 37 -3.36 1.47 -5.02
N ARG A 38 -2.73 1.29 -6.18
CA ARG A 38 -2.51 -0.05 -6.72
C ARG A 38 -1.45 -0.78 -5.91
N ARG A 39 -1.53 -2.10 -5.83
CA ARG A 39 -0.54 -2.95 -5.17
C ARG A 39 0.90 -2.59 -5.54
N SER A 40 1.17 -2.40 -6.84
CA SER A 40 2.49 -2.01 -7.35
C SER A 40 2.95 -0.61 -6.89
N GLU A 41 2.02 0.30 -6.66
CA GLU A 41 2.29 1.63 -6.14
C GLU A 41 2.58 1.59 -4.65
N VAL A 42 1.83 0.77 -3.88
CA VAL A 42 2.05 0.58 -2.45
C VAL A 42 3.45 0.04 -2.17
N VAL A 43 3.84 -1.07 -2.81
CA VAL A 43 5.17 -1.67 -2.59
C VAL A 43 6.31 -0.87 -3.22
N GLY A 44 5.99 0.00 -4.17
CA GLY A 44 6.94 0.91 -4.81
C GLY A 44 7.12 2.24 -4.08
N LEU A 45 6.35 2.52 -3.03
CA LEU A 45 6.42 3.83 -2.37
C LEU A 45 7.77 4.02 -1.66
N LYS A 46 8.39 5.17 -1.90
CA LYS A 46 9.70 5.55 -1.35
C LYS A 46 9.59 6.72 -0.38
N TRP A 47 10.59 6.89 0.47
CA TRP A 47 10.62 7.98 1.45
C TRP A 47 10.71 9.37 0.80
N ASP A 48 11.36 9.50 -0.34
CA ASP A 48 11.46 10.75 -1.10
C ASP A 48 10.13 11.17 -1.76
N ALA A 49 9.16 10.24 -1.85
CA ALA A 49 7.81 10.52 -2.31
C ALA A 49 6.94 11.23 -1.26
N ILE A 50 7.39 11.29 0.00
CA ILE A 50 6.64 11.86 1.13
C ILE A 50 7.20 13.24 1.45
N ASP A 51 6.42 14.26 1.17
CA ASP A 51 6.70 15.64 1.58
C ASP A 51 5.96 15.93 2.89
N PHE A 52 6.66 15.74 4.01
CA PHE A 52 6.11 15.97 5.35
C PHE A 52 5.85 17.47 5.63
N GLU A 53 6.59 18.37 5.01
CA GLU A 53 6.44 19.82 5.18
C GLU A 53 5.18 20.32 4.48
N ASN A 54 5.02 19.99 3.20
CA ASN A 54 3.87 20.41 2.40
C ASN A 54 2.69 19.45 2.47
N LYS A 55 2.78 18.38 3.30
CA LYS A 55 1.72 17.36 3.50
C LYS A 55 1.24 16.73 2.19
N LYS A 56 2.18 16.18 1.42
CA LYS A 56 1.92 15.58 0.11
C LYS A 56 2.57 14.21 -0.04
N ILE A 57 1.93 13.35 -0.84
CA ILE A 57 2.45 12.05 -1.27
C ILE A 57 2.48 12.06 -2.80
N SER A 58 3.65 11.80 -3.40
CA SER A 58 3.83 11.77 -4.85
C SER A 58 3.94 10.33 -5.35
N ILE A 59 2.96 9.87 -6.15
CA ILE A 59 2.94 8.50 -6.67
C ILE A 59 3.68 8.45 -8.01
N GLN A 60 4.96 8.13 -7.97
CA GLN A 60 5.86 8.18 -9.14
C GLN A 60 6.57 6.86 -9.44
N HIS A 61 6.61 5.95 -8.48
CA HIS A 61 7.36 4.70 -8.58
C HIS A 61 6.45 3.48 -8.40
N THR A 62 6.76 2.40 -9.10
CA THR A 62 6.01 1.15 -9.03
C THR A 62 6.93 -0.06 -9.03
N VAL A 63 6.51 -1.12 -8.35
CA VAL A 63 7.18 -2.42 -8.38
C VAL A 63 6.17 -3.48 -8.77
N VAL A 64 6.50 -4.25 -9.78
CA VAL A 64 5.64 -5.35 -10.28
C VAL A 64 6.43 -6.65 -10.31
N THR A 65 5.75 -7.76 -10.11
CA THR A 65 6.31 -9.08 -10.40
C THR A 65 5.97 -9.45 -11.83
N ALA A 66 6.97 -9.77 -12.63
CA ALA A 66 6.79 -10.21 -14.01
C ALA A 66 7.64 -11.46 -14.28
N LYS A 67 7.22 -12.27 -15.22
CA LYS A 67 7.98 -13.43 -15.67
C LYS A 67 8.93 -12.99 -16.78
N VAL A 68 10.23 -13.03 -16.49
CA VAL A 68 11.30 -12.70 -17.45
C VAL A 68 12.11 -13.97 -17.71
N ASN A 69 12.19 -14.42 -18.94
CA ASN A 69 12.90 -15.65 -19.33
C ASN A 69 12.51 -16.87 -18.46
N GLY A 70 11.22 -17.02 -18.16
CA GLY A 70 10.73 -18.12 -17.34
C GLY A 70 10.80 -17.91 -15.82
N THR A 71 11.56 -16.93 -15.33
CA THR A 71 11.78 -16.66 -13.91
C THR A 71 10.95 -15.48 -13.45
N LEU A 72 10.30 -15.59 -12.27
CA LEU A 72 9.58 -14.48 -11.63
C LEU A 72 10.61 -13.47 -11.10
N THR A 73 10.53 -12.26 -11.62
CA THR A 73 11.44 -11.16 -11.30
C THR A 73 10.65 -9.92 -10.88
N GLU A 74 11.13 -9.23 -9.87
CA GLU A 74 10.58 -7.94 -9.48
C GLU A 74 11.17 -6.83 -10.37
N ILE A 75 10.30 -6.04 -10.97
CA ILE A 75 10.68 -4.93 -11.85
C ILE A 75 10.24 -3.64 -11.18
N ALA A 76 11.21 -2.84 -10.77
CA ALA A 76 11.00 -1.49 -10.28
C ALA A 76 11.06 -0.49 -11.44
N ARG A 77 10.10 0.41 -11.53
CA ARG A 77 10.03 1.42 -12.60
C ARG A 77 9.53 2.74 -12.06
N ASP A 78 10.19 3.81 -12.45
CA ASP A 78 9.61 5.14 -12.32
C ASP A 78 8.56 5.33 -13.41
N LYS A 79 7.44 5.94 -13.04
CA LYS A 79 6.42 6.31 -14.02
C LYS A 79 6.99 7.41 -14.91
N THR A 80 6.97 7.21 -16.21
CA THR A 80 7.33 8.24 -17.18
C THR A 80 6.41 9.46 -17.00
N LYS A 81 6.97 10.65 -17.19
CA LYS A 81 6.34 11.99 -16.96
C LYS A 81 5.11 12.28 -17.86
N THR A 82 4.26 11.33 -18.18
CA THR A 82 2.96 11.63 -18.74
C THR A 82 2.04 12.14 -17.64
N LYS A 83 1.32 13.24 -17.86
CA LYS A 83 0.44 13.90 -16.87
C LYS A 83 -0.56 12.95 -16.18
N SER A 84 -0.87 11.82 -16.77
CA SER A 84 -1.82 10.81 -16.25
C SER A 84 -1.18 9.74 -15.35
N SER A 85 0.15 9.63 -15.32
CA SER A 85 0.82 8.55 -14.57
C SER A 85 1.39 8.97 -13.22
N CYS A 86 1.70 10.26 -13.04
CA CYS A 86 2.16 10.81 -11.76
C CYS A 86 1.02 11.60 -11.12
N ARG A 87 0.69 11.28 -9.87
CA ARG A 87 -0.31 12.03 -9.11
C ARG A 87 0.20 12.36 -7.72
N THR A 88 -0.24 13.50 -7.22
CA THR A 88 0.05 13.95 -5.85
C THR A 88 -1.23 13.87 -5.03
N LEU A 89 -1.12 13.31 -3.85
CA LEU A 89 -2.21 13.11 -2.91
C LEU A 89 -1.90 13.87 -1.60
N PRO A 90 -2.91 14.32 -0.86
CA PRO A 90 -2.68 14.95 0.45
C PRO A 90 -2.21 13.90 1.46
N LEU A 91 -1.22 14.25 2.27
CA LEU A 91 -0.78 13.44 3.41
C LEU A 91 -1.69 13.72 4.60
N ILE A 92 -2.66 12.84 4.85
CA ILE A 92 -3.58 12.99 5.99
C ILE A 92 -2.87 12.67 7.32
N PRO A 93 -3.30 13.29 8.46
CA PRO A 93 -2.62 13.14 9.76
C PRO A 93 -2.44 11.68 10.22
N ALA A 94 -3.44 10.84 10.03
CA ALA A 94 -3.37 9.42 10.41
C ALA A 94 -2.27 8.67 9.63
N CYS A 95 -2.15 8.91 8.32
CA CYS A 95 -1.09 8.32 7.51
C CYS A 95 0.29 8.90 7.83
N GLU A 96 0.37 10.19 8.15
CA GLU A 96 1.60 10.81 8.60
C GLU A 96 2.12 10.17 9.90
N GLN A 97 1.25 9.94 10.88
CA GLN A 97 1.60 9.27 12.13
C GLN A 97 2.10 7.85 11.88
N MET A 98 1.42 7.09 11.03
CA MET A 98 1.83 5.74 10.63
C MET A 98 3.21 5.75 9.96
N LEU A 99 3.45 6.64 9.00
CA LEU A 99 4.73 6.76 8.30
C LEU A 99 5.87 7.15 9.24
N ASN A 100 5.64 8.08 10.16
CA ASN A 100 6.63 8.45 11.17
C ASN A 100 6.97 7.29 12.11
N LYS A 101 5.97 6.48 12.50
CA LYS A 101 6.18 5.25 13.26
C LYS A 101 7.03 4.26 12.49
N MET A 102 6.67 3.97 11.24
CA MET A 102 7.41 3.05 10.36
C MET A 102 8.87 3.48 10.17
N LYS A 103 9.12 4.78 9.99
CA LYS A 103 10.48 5.31 9.85
C LYS A 103 11.34 5.04 11.09
N LYS A 104 10.78 5.28 12.27
CA LYS A 104 11.46 4.98 13.56
C LYS A 104 11.71 3.48 13.73
N GLU A 105 10.74 2.65 13.37
CA GLU A 105 10.88 1.19 13.42
C GLU A 105 11.97 0.68 12.47
N GLN A 106 12.05 1.19 11.25
CA GLN A 106 13.12 0.85 10.32
C GLN A 106 14.50 1.25 10.84
N GLU A 107 14.64 2.44 11.42
CA GLU A 107 15.88 2.90 12.05
C GLU A 107 16.28 2.01 13.22
N GLN A 108 15.33 1.62 14.07
CA GLN A 108 15.56 0.72 15.20
C GLN A 108 15.95 -0.68 14.74
N ASN A 109 15.22 -1.25 13.79
CA ASN A 109 15.51 -2.57 13.22
C ASN A 109 16.92 -2.61 12.60
N ARG A 110 17.30 -1.56 11.89
CA ARG A 110 18.65 -1.42 11.33
C ARG A 110 19.73 -1.44 12.38
N LYS A 111 19.51 -0.78 13.53
CA LYS A 111 20.44 -0.80 14.66
C LYS A 111 20.54 -2.19 15.30
N VAL A 112 19.39 -2.85 15.52
CA VAL A 112 19.32 -4.18 16.15
C VAL A 112 19.91 -5.25 15.24
N CYS A 113 19.56 -5.27 13.97
CA CYS A 113 20.02 -6.29 13.01
C CYS A 113 21.47 -6.05 12.53
N GLY A 114 21.99 -4.84 12.65
CA GLY A 114 23.35 -4.48 12.28
C GLY A 114 23.72 -4.93 10.86
N LYS A 115 24.76 -5.73 10.72
CA LYS A 115 25.25 -6.23 9.41
C LYS A 115 24.28 -7.18 8.71
N SER A 116 23.29 -7.73 9.40
CA SER A 116 22.28 -8.62 8.82
C SER A 116 21.12 -7.85 8.20
N TYR A 117 21.04 -6.53 8.41
CA TYR A 117 20.00 -5.71 7.82
C TYR A 117 20.25 -5.50 6.32
N CYS A 118 19.23 -5.72 5.49
CA CYS A 118 19.30 -5.52 4.05
C CYS A 118 19.36 -4.02 3.72
N THR A 119 20.40 -3.58 3.05
CA THR A 119 20.63 -2.16 2.69
C THR A 119 20.18 -1.81 1.27
N ASP A 120 19.71 -2.77 0.49
CA ASP A 120 19.34 -2.56 -0.92
C ASP A 120 18.05 -1.75 -1.09
N TYR A 121 17.23 -1.64 -0.02
CA TYR A 121 15.90 -1.03 -0.04
C TYR A 121 15.72 0.07 1.00
N LEU A 122 16.80 0.78 1.37
CA LEU A 122 16.77 1.85 2.39
C LEU A 122 15.87 3.03 2.01
N ASP A 123 15.67 3.23 0.73
CA ASP A 123 14.80 4.27 0.18
C ASP A 123 13.30 3.89 0.15
N TYR A 124 12.96 2.59 0.36
CA TYR A 124 11.58 2.12 0.35
C TYR A 124 10.93 2.19 1.74
N ILE A 125 9.63 2.51 1.72
CA ILE A 125 8.82 2.60 2.94
C ILE A 125 8.39 1.21 3.41
N TYR A 126 7.97 0.35 2.48
CA TYR A 126 7.36 -0.93 2.80
C TYR A 126 8.38 -2.07 2.76
N VAL A 127 9.07 -2.25 3.87
CA VAL A 127 10.08 -3.30 4.09
C VAL A 127 9.72 -4.14 5.31
N ASP A 128 10.26 -5.35 5.37
CA ASP A 128 10.17 -6.22 6.54
C ASP A 128 11.15 -5.80 7.65
N PRO A 129 11.11 -6.41 8.86
CA PRO A 129 12.03 -6.08 9.94
C PRO A 129 13.52 -6.28 9.61
N MET A 130 13.84 -7.06 8.58
CA MET A 130 15.21 -7.27 8.09
C MET A 130 15.61 -6.29 6.97
N GLY A 131 14.74 -5.32 6.63
CA GLY A 131 14.99 -4.32 5.61
C GLY A 131 14.74 -4.78 4.17
N LYS A 132 14.17 -5.96 3.96
CA LYS A 132 13.81 -6.43 2.63
C LYS A 132 12.46 -5.85 2.20
N ARG A 133 12.39 -5.33 0.98
CA ARG A 133 11.13 -4.81 0.44
C ARG A 133 10.07 -5.90 0.39
N ILE A 134 8.85 -5.55 0.82
CA ILE A 134 7.69 -6.43 0.72
C ILE A 134 7.38 -6.69 -0.76
N ARG A 135 7.16 -7.95 -1.11
CA ARG A 135 6.85 -8.35 -2.48
C ARG A 135 5.40 -8.04 -2.84
N PRO A 136 5.12 -7.66 -4.11
CA PRO A 136 3.75 -7.43 -4.55
C PRO A 136 2.81 -8.60 -4.27
N ASP A 137 3.26 -9.83 -4.47
CA ASP A 137 2.46 -11.04 -4.30
C ASP A 137 2.02 -11.27 -2.85
N PHE A 138 2.82 -10.81 -1.86
CA PHE A 138 2.48 -10.92 -0.44
C PHE A 138 1.10 -10.33 -0.15
N LEU A 139 0.83 -9.10 -0.60
CA LEU A 139 -0.47 -8.45 -0.36
C LEU A 139 -1.65 -9.22 -0.99
N SER A 140 -1.44 -9.84 -2.15
CA SER A 140 -2.50 -10.60 -2.82
C SER A 140 -2.79 -11.95 -2.19
N GLN A 141 -1.81 -12.54 -1.52
CA GLN A 141 -1.93 -13.83 -0.86
C GLN A 141 -2.34 -13.68 0.62
N HIS A 142 -1.61 -12.86 1.36
CA HIS A 142 -1.80 -12.69 2.81
C HIS A 142 -3.13 -12.01 3.17
N PHE A 143 -3.51 -10.95 2.46
CA PHE A 143 -4.70 -10.17 2.81
C PHE A 143 -6.02 -10.97 2.77
N PRO A 144 -6.33 -11.77 1.72
CA PRO A 144 -7.53 -12.62 1.74
C PRO A 144 -7.51 -13.68 2.86
N ASP A 145 -6.33 -14.21 3.20
CA ASP A 145 -6.19 -15.20 4.27
C ASP A 145 -6.38 -14.54 5.64
N PHE A 146 -5.88 -13.32 5.82
CA PHE A 146 -6.13 -12.49 7.00
C PHE A 146 -7.64 -12.29 7.21
N LEU A 147 -8.38 -11.92 6.17
CA LEU A 147 -9.84 -11.72 6.27
C LEU A 147 -10.56 -12.97 6.70
N VAL A 148 -10.21 -14.13 6.16
CA VAL A 148 -10.78 -15.43 6.54
C VAL A 148 -10.49 -15.75 8.01
N ALA A 149 -9.25 -15.55 8.45
CA ALA A 149 -8.83 -15.80 9.84
C ALA A 149 -9.59 -14.93 10.85
N HIS A 150 -9.99 -13.72 10.44
CA HIS A 150 -10.76 -12.78 11.29
C HIS A 150 -12.29 -12.84 11.03
N GLN A 151 -12.78 -13.87 10.33
CA GLN A 151 -14.20 -14.06 10.01
C GLN A 151 -14.84 -12.86 9.29
N MET A 152 -14.03 -12.16 8.50
CA MET A 152 -14.45 -11.02 7.69
C MET A 152 -14.83 -11.48 6.27
N LYS A 153 -15.66 -10.70 5.59
CA LYS A 153 -16.02 -10.94 4.20
C LYS A 153 -14.76 -10.97 3.31
N ARG A 154 -14.56 -12.07 2.59
CA ARG A 154 -13.38 -12.25 1.74
C ARG A 154 -13.47 -11.40 0.49
N ILE A 155 -12.54 -10.45 0.34
CA ILE A 155 -12.34 -9.66 -0.86
C ILE A 155 -10.88 -9.78 -1.33
N ARG A 156 -10.59 -9.40 -2.56
CA ARG A 156 -9.20 -9.31 -3.04
C ARG A 156 -8.59 -7.98 -2.60
N PHE A 157 -7.29 -7.93 -2.46
CA PHE A 157 -6.58 -6.67 -2.14
C PHE A 157 -6.93 -5.52 -3.12
N HIS A 158 -7.12 -5.85 -4.41
CA HIS A 158 -7.49 -4.84 -5.41
C HIS A 158 -8.89 -4.26 -5.19
N ASP A 159 -9.79 -5.00 -4.56
CA ASP A 159 -11.17 -4.57 -4.31
C ASP A 159 -11.25 -3.45 -3.25
N LEU A 160 -10.24 -3.31 -2.39
CA LEU A 160 -10.10 -2.16 -1.47
C LEU A 160 -10.08 -0.82 -2.22
N ARG A 161 -9.46 -0.79 -3.39
CA ARG A 161 -9.44 0.39 -4.25
C ARG A 161 -10.84 0.76 -4.77
N HIS A 162 -11.68 -0.23 -5.06
CA HIS A 162 -13.09 -0.01 -5.44
C HIS A 162 -13.91 0.48 -4.26
N SER A 163 -13.64 -0.02 -3.05
CA SER A 163 -14.26 0.47 -1.82
C SER A 163 -13.94 1.94 -1.56
N CYS A 164 -12.70 2.36 -1.76
CA CYS A 164 -12.29 3.76 -1.69
C CYS A 164 -13.07 4.64 -2.68
N ALA A 165 -13.13 4.24 -3.96
CA ALA A 165 -13.86 4.99 -4.99
C ALA A 165 -15.35 5.10 -4.67
N SER A 166 -15.97 4.04 -4.16
CA SER A 166 -17.38 4.02 -3.77
C SER A 166 -17.67 4.94 -2.59
N LEU A 167 -16.79 4.98 -1.59
CA LEU A 167 -16.91 5.89 -0.44
C LEU A 167 -16.76 7.35 -0.86
N LEU A 168 -15.79 7.66 -1.71
CA LEU A 168 -15.59 9.02 -2.22
C LEU A 168 -16.83 9.48 -3.01
N TYR A 169 -17.36 8.63 -3.88
CA TYR A 169 -18.58 8.93 -4.62
C TYR A 169 -19.79 9.14 -3.71
N ALA A 170 -19.98 8.29 -2.69
CA ALA A 170 -21.05 8.42 -1.71
C ALA A 170 -20.94 9.72 -0.89
N ASN A 171 -19.73 10.26 -0.71
CA ASN A 171 -19.46 11.54 -0.06
C ASN A 171 -19.47 12.74 -1.02
N GLY A 172 -19.97 12.58 -2.24
CA GLY A 172 -20.20 13.66 -3.20
C GLY A 172 -18.99 14.04 -4.06
N VAL A 173 -17.90 13.26 -4.03
CA VAL A 173 -16.74 13.45 -4.93
C VAL A 173 -17.12 13.02 -6.34
N SER A 174 -16.84 13.84 -7.34
CA SER A 174 -17.22 13.56 -8.72
C SER A 174 -16.45 12.39 -9.30
N LEU A 175 -17.07 11.63 -10.23
CA LEU A 175 -16.41 10.50 -10.92
C LEU A 175 -15.14 10.91 -11.68
N LYS A 176 -15.04 12.18 -12.11
CA LYS A 176 -13.84 12.71 -12.77
C LYS A 176 -12.65 12.88 -11.80
N GLU A 177 -12.93 13.16 -10.53
CA GLU A 177 -11.89 13.34 -9.50
C GLU A 177 -11.41 12.00 -8.95
N ILE A 178 -12.21 10.92 -9.11
CA ILE A 178 -11.89 9.56 -8.66
C ILE A 178 -11.01 8.79 -9.69
N GLN A 179 -11.06 9.16 -10.97
CA GLN A 179 -10.28 8.52 -12.05
C GLN A 179 -8.84 8.99 -12.09
#